data_cfbd490e342688ccf75467c9a3fdbc94
#
_entry.id   cfbd490e342688ccf75467c9a3fdbc94
#
_cell.length_a   1.000
_cell.length_b   1.000
_cell.length_c   1.000
_cell.angle_alpha   90.00
_cell.angle_beta   90.00
_cell.angle_gamma   90.00
#
_symmetry.space_group_name_H-M   'P 1'
#
loop_
_entity.id
_entity.type
_entity.pdbx_description
1 polymer ?
#
loop_
_entity_poly.entity_id
_entity_poly.type
_entity_poly.pdbx_seq_one_letter_code
_entity_poly.pdbx_strand_id
1 'polypeptide(L)'
;LNIALAGTGVGKSLFMCHMASAALMQGRNVLYVTLEMAEEKIAERIDANCLNINIKDLTDVPQVMFRSKISDLQRKTKGKLIIKEYPTASAHAGHFRSLLNDLTLKKQFKPDIIFVDYLNICASVRYKGAIVNSYTYVKAIAEELRGLACEFDLPIVSATQTTRSGYGNSDVDL
;
A
#
# COMPACT_ATOMS: atom_id res chain seq x y z
N LEU A 1 -1.93 8.89 -9.52
CA LEU A 1 -2.46 8.51 -8.21
C LEU A 1 -3.90 8.00 -8.37
N ASN A 2 -4.17 6.80 -7.87
CA ASN A 2 -5.50 6.19 -7.80
C ASN A 2 -5.86 6.01 -6.32
N ILE A 3 -7.10 6.37 -5.95
CA ILE A 3 -7.55 6.31 -4.54
C ILE A 3 -8.82 5.48 -4.46
N ALA A 4 -8.78 4.39 -3.70
CA ALA A 4 -9.97 3.60 -3.35
C ALA A 4 -10.68 4.24 -2.16
N LEU A 5 -11.98 4.50 -2.32
CA LEU A 5 -12.80 5.09 -1.28
C LEU A 5 -13.67 4.01 -0.62
N ALA A 6 -13.58 3.85 0.69
CA ALA A 6 -14.44 2.93 1.43
C ALA A 6 -14.47 3.28 2.92
N GLY A 7 -15.52 2.83 3.60
CA GLY A 7 -15.65 2.98 5.05
C GLY A 7 -14.67 2.14 5.87
N THR A 8 -14.73 2.29 7.18
CA THR A 8 -13.96 1.49 8.13
C THR A 8 -14.37 0.03 8.05
N GLY A 9 -13.39 -0.89 8.04
CA GLY A 9 -13.64 -2.33 8.08
C GLY A 9 -14.17 -2.96 6.79
N VAL A 10 -14.37 -2.20 5.71
CA VAL A 10 -14.92 -2.68 4.43
C VAL A 10 -13.91 -3.48 3.60
N GLY A 11 -12.63 -3.52 4.00
CA GLY A 11 -11.62 -4.33 3.32
C GLY A 11 -10.67 -3.56 2.41
N LYS A 12 -10.45 -2.26 2.63
CA LYS A 12 -9.50 -1.44 1.85
C LYS A 12 -8.12 -2.09 1.69
N SER A 13 -7.50 -2.47 2.81
CA SER A 13 -6.18 -3.12 2.80
C SER A 13 -6.20 -4.49 2.11
N LEU A 14 -7.30 -5.25 2.23
CA LEU A 14 -7.45 -6.52 1.51
C LEU A 14 -7.53 -6.29 0.00
N PHE A 15 -8.28 -5.29 -0.44
CA PHE A 15 -8.35 -4.90 -1.85
C PHE A 15 -6.97 -4.47 -2.38
N MET A 16 -6.23 -3.66 -1.62
CA MET A 16 -4.89 -3.22 -2.01
C MET A 16 -3.89 -4.39 -2.05
N CYS A 17 -3.96 -5.33 -1.09
CA CYS A 17 -3.16 -6.55 -1.12
C CYS A 17 -3.50 -7.43 -2.33
N HIS A 18 -4.78 -7.52 -2.71
CA HIS A 18 -5.20 -8.24 -3.92
C HIS A 18 -4.63 -7.59 -5.19
N MET A 19 -4.70 -6.28 -5.32
CA MET A 19 -4.11 -5.56 -6.46
C MET A 19 -2.59 -5.73 -6.50
N ALA A 20 -1.92 -5.69 -5.34
CA ALA A 20 -0.48 -5.92 -5.23
C ALA A 20 -0.10 -7.34 -5.69
N SER A 21 -0.87 -8.36 -5.26
CA SER A 21 -0.70 -9.75 -5.70
C SER A 21 -0.89 -9.89 -7.21
N ALA A 22 -1.92 -9.27 -7.77
CA ALA A 22 -2.18 -9.29 -9.22
C ALA A 22 -1.03 -8.65 -10.01
N ALA A 23 -0.47 -7.53 -9.53
CA ALA A 23 0.68 -6.89 -10.14
C ALA A 23 1.93 -7.78 -10.09
N LEU A 24 2.20 -8.42 -8.95
CA LEU A 24 3.30 -9.39 -8.80
C LEU A 24 3.17 -10.56 -9.76
N MET A 25 1.97 -11.14 -9.89
CA MET A 25 1.71 -12.25 -10.81
C MET A 25 1.90 -11.88 -12.27
N GLN A 26 1.77 -10.59 -12.61
CA GLN A 26 2.10 -10.02 -13.93
C GLN A 26 3.60 -9.71 -14.10
N GLY A 27 4.43 -10.05 -13.12
CA GLY A 27 5.88 -9.81 -13.16
C GLY A 27 6.29 -8.38 -12.82
N ARG A 28 5.40 -7.58 -12.21
CA ARG A 28 5.70 -6.20 -11.80
C ARG A 28 6.39 -6.14 -10.45
N ASN A 29 7.32 -5.23 -10.30
CA ASN A 29 7.93 -4.91 -9.02
C ASN A 29 7.00 -4.04 -8.19
N VAL A 30 6.68 -4.47 -7.00
CA VAL A 30 5.72 -3.81 -6.11
C VAL A 30 6.42 -3.27 -4.87
N LEU A 31 6.23 -1.98 -4.59
CA LEU A 31 6.52 -1.38 -3.29
C LEU A 31 5.21 -1.18 -2.54
N TYR A 32 5.07 -1.81 -1.38
CA TYR A 32 3.92 -1.64 -0.50
C TYR A 32 4.35 -0.90 0.77
N VAL A 33 3.82 0.30 0.96
CA VAL A 33 4.03 1.10 2.17
C VAL A 33 2.81 0.96 3.05
N THR A 34 3.00 0.49 4.27
CA THR A 34 1.95 0.37 5.28
C THR A 34 2.20 1.35 6.43
N LEU A 35 1.14 2.02 6.90
CA LEU A 35 1.17 2.91 8.06
C LEU A 35 0.20 2.46 9.17
N GLU A 36 -0.54 1.38 8.94
CA GLU A 36 -1.52 0.83 9.88
C GLU A 36 -1.14 -0.56 10.37
N MET A 37 -0.59 -1.39 9.50
CA MET A 37 -0.32 -2.79 9.78
C MET A 37 1.16 -3.11 9.69
N ALA A 38 1.60 -4.09 10.49
CA ALA A 38 2.97 -4.62 10.41
C ALA A 38 3.29 -5.22 9.03
N GLU A 39 4.56 -5.16 8.61
CA GLU A 39 5.05 -5.70 7.33
C GLU A 39 4.66 -7.17 7.15
N GLU A 40 4.78 -7.96 8.22
CA GLU A 40 4.46 -9.39 8.23
C GLU A 40 2.98 -9.66 7.93
N LYS A 41 2.07 -8.83 8.45
CA LYS A 41 0.63 -8.97 8.21
C LYS A 41 0.24 -8.64 6.78
N ILE A 42 0.91 -7.68 6.17
CA ILE A 42 0.75 -7.39 4.75
C ILE A 42 1.32 -8.53 3.91
N ALA A 43 2.50 -9.05 4.26
CA ALA A 43 3.12 -10.19 3.59
C ALA A 43 2.20 -11.43 3.64
N GLU A 44 1.68 -11.80 4.82
CA GLU A 44 0.74 -12.91 4.98
C GLU A 44 -0.48 -12.78 4.05
N ARG A 45 -1.05 -11.57 3.91
CA ARG A 45 -2.21 -11.33 3.04
C ARG A 45 -1.87 -11.46 1.56
N ILE A 46 -0.72 -10.95 1.15
CA ILE A 46 -0.25 -11.03 -0.23
C ILE A 46 0.11 -12.48 -0.57
N ASP A 47 0.81 -13.19 0.31
CA ASP A 47 1.16 -14.60 0.13
C ASP A 47 -0.08 -15.49 0.04
N ALA A 48 -1.04 -15.33 0.95
CA ALA A 48 -2.31 -16.05 0.93
C ALA A 48 -3.03 -15.87 -0.42
N ASN A 49 -3.04 -14.65 -0.94
CA ASN A 49 -3.66 -14.32 -2.22
C ASN A 49 -2.90 -14.96 -3.40
N CYS A 50 -1.57 -14.79 -3.45
CA CYS A 50 -0.73 -15.36 -4.52
C CYS A 50 -0.76 -16.89 -4.54
N LEU A 51 -0.87 -17.53 -3.37
CA LEU A 51 -0.91 -18.98 -3.21
C LEU A 51 -2.32 -19.56 -3.33
N ASN A 52 -3.34 -18.70 -3.43
CA ASN A 52 -4.75 -19.09 -3.40
C ASN A 52 -5.11 -19.95 -2.18
N ILE A 53 -4.66 -19.51 -1.01
CA ILE A 53 -4.91 -20.14 0.29
C ILE A 53 -5.72 -19.15 1.13
N ASN A 54 -6.71 -19.65 1.89
CA ASN A 54 -7.41 -18.79 2.83
C ASN A 54 -6.41 -18.31 3.90
N ILE A 55 -6.45 -17.02 4.26
CA ILE A 55 -5.51 -16.44 5.23
C ILE A 55 -5.57 -17.13 6.60
N LYS A 56 -6.74 -17.66 6.98
CA LYS A 56 -6.91 -18.39 8.24
C LYS A 56 -6.19 -19.74 8.23
N ASP A 57 -6.06 -20.34 7.05
CA ASP A 57 -5.46 -21.65 6.88
C ASP A 57 -3.95 -21.55 6.60
N LEU A 58 -3.43 -20.33 6.38
CA LEU A 58 -2.03 -20.10 6.03
C LEU A 58 -1.06 -20.59 7.12
N THR A 59 -1.44 -20.40 8.39
CA THR A 59 -0.65 -20.84 9.55
C THR A 59 -0.63 -22.36 9.72
N ASP A 60 -1.64 -23.05 9.20
CA ASP A 60 -1.79 -24.49 9.31
C ASP A 60 -1.06 -25.24 8.17
N VAL A 61 -0.59 -24.51 7.15
CA VAL A 61 0.18 -25.09 6.05
C VAL A 61 1.55 -25.56 6.56
N PRO A 62 1.89 -26.86 6.40
CA PRO A 62 3.22 -27.34 6.78
C PRO A 62 4.33 -26.54 6.12
N GLN A 63 5.38 -26.20 6.86
CA GLN A 63 6.47 -25.33 6.39
C GLN A 63 7.11 -25.83 5.09
N VAL A 64 7.23 -27.14 4.92
CA VAL A 64 7.78 -27.74 3.69
C VAL A 64 6.88 -27.46 2.49
N MET A 65 5.55 -27.59 2.65
CA MET A 65 4.58 -27.30 1.60
C MET A 65 4.56 -25.78 1.27
N PHE A 66 4.60 -24.95 2.31
CA PHE A 66 4.66 -23.50 2.12
C PHE A 66 5.89 -23.08 1.29
N ARG A 67 7.08 -23.57 1.68
CA ARG A 67 8.33 -23.32 0.95
C ARG A 67 8.27 -23.80 -0.51
N SER A 68 7.69 -24.99 -0.75
CA SER A 68 7.51 -25.52 -2.11
C SER A 68 6.61 -24.59 -2.93
N LYS A 69 5.47 -24.18 -2.39
CA LYS A 69 4.53 -23.26 -3.06
C LYS A 69 5.17 -21.88 -3.37
N ILE A 70 5.94 -21.33 -2.43
CA ILE A 70 6.70 -20.07 -2.66
C ILE A 70 7.75 -20.26 -3.77
N SER A 71 8.48 -21.38 -3.77
CA SER A 71 9.45 -21.68 -4.84
C SER A 71 8.77 -21.80 -6.21
N ASP A 72 7.59 -22.41 -6.27
CA ASP A 72 6.79 -22.50 -7.50
C ASP A 72 6.30 -21.12 -7.96
N LEU A 73 5.89 -20.28 -7.01
CA LEU A 73 5.49 -18.90 -7.28
C LEU A 73 6.66 -18.09 -7.86
N GLN A 74 7.84 -18.17 -7.26
CA GLN A 74 9.06 -17.50 -7.73
C GLN A 74 9.48 -17.93 -9.14
N ARG A 75 9.14 -19.16 -9.55
CA ARG A 75 9.35 -19.62 -10.93
C ARG A 75 8.33 -19.06 -11.91
N LYS A 76 7.12 -18.78 -11.46
CA LYS A 76 6.00 -18.27 -12.28
C LYS A 76 6.06 -16.76 -12.50
N THR A 77 6.60 -16.02 -11.55
CA THR A 77 6.69 -14.56 -11.67
C THR A 77 8.11 -14.06 -11.43
N LYS A 78 8.51 -13.02 -12.18
CA LYS A 78 9.75 -12.26 -11.97
C LYS A 78 9.53 -11.02 -11.10
N GLY A 79 8.28 -10.72 -10.75
CA GLY A 79 7.92 -9.58 -9.90
C GLY A 79 8.53 -9.71 -8.51
N LYS A 80 9.04 -8.61 -7.99
CA LYS A 80 9.61 -8.52 -6.65
C LYS A 80 8.73 -7.65 -5.78
N LEU A 81 8.57 -8.05 -4.51
CA LEU A 81 7.83 -7.31 -3.50
C LEU A 81 8.79 -6.76 -2.45
N ILE A 82 8.65 -5.47 -2.16
CA ILE A 82 9.20 -4.85 -0.95
C ILE A 82 8.04 -4.24 -0.19
N ILE A 83 7.95 -4.60 1.10
CA ILE A 83 7.01 -4.00 2.05
C ILE A 83 7.82 -3.11 2.97
N LYS A 84 7.29 -1.93 3.30
CA LYS A 84 7.90 -0.99 4.23
C LYS A 84 6.85 -0.43 5.18
N GLU A 85 7.05 -0.69 6.46
CA GLU A 85 6.25 -0.13 7.53
C GLU A 85 6.77 1.23 7.96
N TYR A 86 5.85 2.15 8.21
CA TYR A 86 6.10 3.40 8.91
C TYR A 86 5.08 3.56 10.06
N PRO A 87 5.47 4.15 11.18
CA PRO A 87 4.52 4.48 12.22
C PRO A 87 3.43 5.43 11.68
N THR A 88 2.21 5.27 12.19
CA THR A 88 1.07 6.13 11.84
C THR A 88 1.42 7.61 12.00
N ALA A 89 1.02 8.44 11.06
CA ALA A 89 1.26 9.89 11.01
C ALA A 89 2.75 10.32 11.01
N SER A 90 3.69 9.39 10.78
CA SER A 90 5.12 9.71 10.78
C SER A 90 5.71 9.91 9.37
N ALA A 91 5.12 9.30 8.35
CA ALA A 91 5.67 9.31 7.00
C ALA A 91 4.87 10.25 6.07
N HIS A 92 5.61 10.99 5.27
CA HIS A 92 5.11 11.90 4.23
C HIS A 92 5.82 11.64 2.90
N ALA A 93 5.39 12.29 1.83
CA ALA A 93 5.95 12.12 0.48
C ALA A 93 7.48 12.24 0.41
N GLY A 94 8.11 13.07 1.26
CA GLY A 94 9.56 13.18 1.36
C GLY A 94 10.26 11.90 1.85
N HIS A 95 9.66 11.19 2.80
CA HIS A 95 10.19 9.89 3.25
C HIS A 95 10.06 8.84 2.14
N PHE A 96 8.95 8.83 1.41
CA PHE A 96 8.76 7.90 0.28
C PHE A 96 9.73 8.19 -0.86
N ARG A 97 10.03 9.48 -1.13
CA ARG A 97 11.07 9.89 -2.09
C ARG A 97 12.44 9.33 -1.69
N SER A 98 12.83 9.51 -0.42
CA SER A 98 14.09 8.98 0.09
C SER A 98 14.15 7.45 0.00
N LEU A 99 13.05 6.77 0.35
CA LEU A 99 12.94 5.32 0.22
C LEU A 99 13.12 4.86 -1.23
N LEU A 100 12.47 5.50 -2.19
CA LEU A 100 12.58 5.16 -3.62
C LEU A 100 14.02 5.32 -4.13
N ASN A 101 14.69 6.40 -3.75
CA ASN A 101 16.09 6.63 -4.10
C ASN A 101 17.00 5.56 -3.47
N ASP A 102 16.81 5.25 -2.19
CA ASP A 102 17.59 4.22 -1.49
C ASP A 102 17.38 2.83 -2.09
N LEU A 103 16.16 2.46 -2.44
CA LEU A 103 15.85 1.18 -3.07
C LEU A 103 16.50 1.08 -4.45
N THR A 104 16.47 2.14 -5.23
CA THR A 104 17.07 2.19 -6.56
C THR A 104 18.60 2.10 -6.47
N LEU A 105 19.23 2.89 -5.59
CA LEU A 105 20.69 2.99 -5.49
C LEU A 105 21.32 1.79 -4.76
N LYS A 106 20.73 1.37 -3.63
CA LYS A 106 21.35 0.35 -2.75
C LYS A 106 20.90 -1.08 -3.07
N LYS A 107 19.67 -1.26 -3.56
CA LYS A 107 19.10 -2.60 -3.81
C LYS A 107 18.85 -2.89 -5.28
N GLN A 108 19.16 -1.94 -6.18
CA GLN A 108 18.86 -2.06 -7.61
C GLN A 108 17.40 -2.45 -7.85
N PHE A 109 16.51 -1.95 -6.96
CA PHE A 109 15.08 -2.20 -7.01
C PHE A 109 14.36 -0.94 -7.47
N LYS A 110 13.74 -1.01 -8.64
CA LYS A 110 12.85 0.01 -9.16
C LYS A 110 11.42 -0.56 -9.16
N PRO A 111 10.49 -0.01 -8.38
CA PRO A 111 9.10 -0.46 -8.42
C PRO A 111 8.44 -0.04 -9.73
N ASP A 112 7.48 -0.84 -10.19
CA ASP A 112 6.56 -0.51 -11.28
C ASP A 112 5.26 0.10 -10.75
N ILE A 113 4.95 -0.14 -9.48
CA ILE A 113 3.76 0.37 -8.80
C ILE A 113 4.02 0.50 -7.29
N ILE A 114 3.41 1.52 -6.68
CA ILE A 114 3.48 1.77 -5.24
C ILE A 114 2.09 1.70 -4.64
N PHE A 115 1.95 0.99 -3.53
CA PHE A 115 0.77 1.00 -2.67
C PHE A 115 1.09 1.77 -1.39
N VAL A 116 0.18 2.67 -0.97
CA VAL A 116 0.30 3.44 0.28
C VAL A 116 -0.96 3.20 1.10
N ASP A 117 -0.86 2.43 2.17
CA ASP A 117 -1.99 2.00 2.99
C ASP A 117 -1.96 2.71 4.36
N TYR A 118 -2.76 3.75 4.57
CA TYR A 118 -3.64 4.46 3.66
C TYR A 118 -3.45 5.98 3.82
N LEU A 119 -4.01 6.74 2.89
CA LEU A 119 -3.72 8.16 2.69
C LEU A 119 -3.96 9.03 3.94
N ASN A 120 -5.09 8.86 4.65
CA ASN A 120 -5.48 9.73 5.77
C ASN A 120 -4.55 9.65 6.97
N ILE A 121 -3.74 8.60 7.09
CA ILE A 121 -2.76 8.44 8.18
C ILE A 121 -1.32 8.75 7.77
N CYS A 122 -1.12 9.26 6.55
CA CYS A 122 0.14 9.89 6.16
C CYS A 122 0.28 11.26 6.83
N ALA A 123 1.52 11.75 6.93
CA ALA A 123 1.79 13.11 7.31
C ALA A 123 1.88 14.02 6.06
N SER A 124 1.54 15.30 6.22
CA SER A 124 1.76 16.32 5.19
C SER A 124 3.04 17.10 5.46
N VAL A 125 3.81 17.37 4.40
CA VAL A 125 4.99 18.24 4.49
C VAL A 125 4.58 19.70 4.68
N ARG A 126 3.43 20.11 4.10
CA ARG A 126 2.97 21.50 4.09
C ARG A 126 2.43 21.96 5.45
N TYR A 127 1.81 21.06 6.21
CA TYR A 127 1.06 21.40 7.43
C TYR A 127 1.66 20.76 8.69
N LYS A 128 2.95 20.97 8.91
CA LYS A 128 3.62 20.50 10.15
C LYS A 128 3.10 21.29 11.37
N GLY A 129 2.26 20.64 12.18
CA GLY A 129 1.75 21.21 13.42
C GLY A 129 0.72 22.35 13.24
N ALA A 130 0.26 22.64 12.04
CA ALA A 130 -0.75 23.65 11.82
C ALA A 130 -2.16 23.11 12.11
N ILE A 131 -3.01 23.97 12.70
CA ILE A 131 -4.43 23.69 12.89
C ILE A 131 -5.14 23.92 11.53
N VAL A 132 -5.32 22.85 10.78
CA VAL A 132 -6.11 22.87 9.54
C VAL A 132 -7.24 21.84 9.66
N ASN A 133 -8.32 22.05 8.90
CA ASN A 133 -9.40 21.08 8.88
C ASN A 133 -8.93 19.78 8.20
N SER A 134 -9.58 18.66 8.55
CA SER A 134 -9.21 17.32 8.07
C SER A 134 -9.24 17.20 6.54
N TYR A 135 -10.21 17.84 5.88
CA TYR A 135 -10.32 17.85 4.42
C TYR A 135 -9.10 18.50 3.76
N THR A 136 -8.72 19.70 4.20
CA THR A 136 -7.55 20.43 3.66
C THR A 136 -6.27 19.62 3.88
N TYR A 137 -6.14 18.95 5.05
CA TYR A 137 -5.00 18.12 5.37
C TYR A 137 -4.88 16.91 4.46
N VAL A 138 -5.97 16.16 4.28
CA VAL A 138 -6.03 14.97 3.41
C VAL A 138 -5.82 15.36 1.94
N LYS A 139 -6.40 16.49 1.50
CA LYS A 139 -6.17 17.03 0.16
C LYS A 139 -4.68 17.32 -0.09
N ALA A 140 -4.00 17.94 0.87
CA ALA A 140 -2.57 18.22 0.74
C ALA A 140 -1.73 16.94 0.61
N ILE A 141 -2.03 15.91 1.41
CA ILE A 141 -1.36 14.58 1.30
C ILE A 141 -1.59 13.99 -0.10
N ALA A 142 -2.82 14.03 -0.61
CA ALA A 142 -3.14 13.52 -1.95
C ALA A 142 -2.37 14.27 -3.05
N GLU A 143 -2.26 15.59 -2.95
CA GLU A 143 -1.46 16.41 -3.87
C GLU A 143 0.04 16.08 -3.78
N GLU A 144 0.57 15.89 -2.58
CA GLU A 144 1.97 15.50 -2.36
C GLU A 144 2.29 14.11 -2.94
N LEU A 145 1.40 13.13 -2.74
CA LEU A 145 1.54 11.79 -3.34
C LEU A 145 1.40 11.82 -4.86
N ARG A 146 0.52 12.66 -5.38
CA ARG A 146 0.37 12.88 -6.82
C ARG A 146 1.65 13.49 -7.42
N GLY A 147 2.24 14.47 -6.73
CA GLY A 147 3.53 15.06 -7.12
C GLY A 147 4.63 14.00 -7.19
N LEU A 148 4.70 13.13 -6.18
CA LEU A 148 5.65 12.01 -6.15
C LEU A 148 5.43 11.03 -7.31
N ALA A 149 4.17 10.70 -7.62
CA ALA A 149 3.83 9.82 -8.74
C ALA A 149 4.30 10.39 -10.09
N CYS A 150 4.14 11.71 -10.29
CA CYS A 150 4.60 12.40 -11.49
C CYS A 150 6.14 12.47 -11.54
N GLU A 151 6.79 12.78 -10.42
CA GLU A 151 8.26 12.91 -10.32
C GLU A 151 8.98 11.62 -10.71
N PHE A 152 8.48 10.48 -10.28
CA PHE A 152 9.08 9.17 -10.53
C PHE A 152 8.47 8.43 -11.72
N ASP A 153 7.45 9.02 -12.38
CA ASP A 153 6.65 8.38 -13.44
C ASP A 153 6.14 6.99 -13.00
N LEU A 154 5.56 6.94 -11.79
CA LEU A 154 5.10 5.70 -11.15
C LEU A 154 3.62 5.80 -10.75
N PRO A 155 2.80 4.79 -11.04
CA PRO A 155 1.46 4.69 -10.49
C PRO A 155 1.52 4.49 -8.98
N ILE A 156 0.80 5.35 -8.23
CA ILE A 156 0.57 5.20 -6.80
C ILE A 156 -0.90 4.84 -6.59
N VAL A 157 -1.15 3.79 -5.83
CA VAL A 157 -2.47 3.37 -5.37
C VAL A 157 -2.55 3.59 -3.86
N SER A 158 -3.61 4.25 -3.41
CA SER A 158 -3.88 4.45 -1.99
C SER A 158 -5.36 4.23 -1.70
N ALA A 159 -5.72 4.31 -0.43
CA ALA A 159 -7.10 4.28 0.01
C ALA A 159 -7.40 5.49 0.87
N THR A 160 -8.66 5.90 0.90
CA THR A 160 -9.17 6.90 1.82
C THR A 160 -10.42 6.40 2.52
N GLN A 161 -10.72 6.97 3.66
CA GLN A 161 -11.82 6.56 4.51
C GLN A 161 -12.92 7.61 4.47
N THR A 162 -14.17 7.19 4.20
CA THR A 162 -15.34 8.07 4.29
C THR A 162 -15.66 8.37 5.76
N THR A 163 -16.19 9.54 6.02
CA THR A 163 -16.80 9.88 7.32
C THR A 163 -18.08 9.08 7.53
N ARG A 164 -18.48 8.86 8.80
CA ARG A 164 -19.73 8.14 9.13
C ARG A 164 -20.98 8.81 8.55
N SER A 165 -20.99 10.13 8.41
CA SER A 165 -22.08 10.90 7.79
C SER A 165 -22.20 10.70 6.27
N GLY A 166 -21.11 10.35 5.58
CA GLY A 166 -21.12 10.06 4.13
C GLY A 166 -21.72 8.70 3.75
N TYR A 167 -22.00 7.82 4.73
CA TYR A 167 -22.56 6.48 4.46
C TYR A 167 -24.05 6.47 4.11
N GLY A 168 -24.77 7.56 4.38
CA GLY A 168 -26.21 7.68 4.16
C GLY A 168 -26.62 8.53 2.96
N ASN A 169 -25.69 9.20 2.30
CA ASN A 169 -25.96 10.07 1.17
C ASN A 169 -25.49 9.41 -0.13
N SER A 170 -26.34 9.47 -1.16
CA SER A 170 -25.99 9.07 -2.53
C SER A 170 -24.89 9.96 -3.15
N ASP A 171 -24.68 11.15 -2.58
CA ASP A 171 -23.55 12.03 -2.90
C ASP A 171 -22.48 11.86 -1.83
N VAL A 172 -21.35 11.30 -2.24
CA VAL A 172 -20.20 11.06 -1.36
C VAL A 172 -19.44 12.38 -1.17
N ASP A 173 -19.69 13.07 -0.07
CA ASP A 173 -18.82 14.15 0.38
C ASP A 173 -17.50 13.55 0.94
N LEU A 174 -16.40 13.98 0.35
CA LEU A 174 -15.01 13.62 0.74
C LEU A 174 -14.56 14.37 1.99
#